data_2015fc36ae9ce1e59e200efe102fa32f
#
_entry.id   2015fc36ae9ce1e59e200efe102fa32f
#
_cell.length_a   1.000
_cell.length_b   1.000
_cell.length_c   1.000
_cell.angle_alpha   90.00
_cell.angle_beta   90.00
_cell.angle_gamma   90.00
#
_symmetry.space_group_name_H-M   'P 1'
#
loop_
_entity.id
_entity.type
_entity.pdbx_description
1 polymer ?
#
loop_
_entity_poly.entity_id
_entity_poly.type
_entity_poly.pdbx_seq_one_letter_code
_entity_poly.pdbx_strand_id
1 'polypeptide(L)'
;MEIQEKLQNEVANCIECGLCTKNCSFLEKYDLNLADFSKRPDLAYNCFLCGDCERVCPEDIDGRKIAIMMREDSVEKNEDKIAEDGYSMLLKEKINYKFKNYKSANSKVVLFTGCNFPSFYPGATSKISEILKEYGIDTVYDCCGKPVSELGLKKEAEKIIENINNELKKREVEEVVMLCPNCYYFLRNKIDAKVVSIYKKLDELNLGKKLDKDMKIFMPCPDKEARFIFKDIEKFLPDNNEEENKKIEIIKAQCCGLGGCASAKEKELSQGFTSDAIEKGGDDFYVYCASCAGNFRRGGAENVSHILNEILEIDEKPEKGFKSLTNRMKFKFKR
;
A
#
# COMPACT_ATOMS: atom_id res chain seq x y z
N MET A 1 22.00 -6.54 -22.36
CA MET A 1 21.99 -8.02 -22.36
C MET A 1 21.40 -8.58 -21.07
N GLU A 2 21.91 -8.20 -19.91
CA GLU A 2 21.49 -8.81 -18.62
C GLU A 2 20.00 -8.69 -18.27
N ILE A 3 19.35 -7.56 -18.54
CA ILE A 3 17.92 -7.37 -18.21
C ILE A 3 17.00 -8.14 -19.14
N GLN A 4 17.34 -8.21 -20.45
CA GLN A 4 16.54 -8.97 -21.42
C GLN A 4 16.55 -10.47 -21.11
N GLU A 5 17.71 -10.99 -20.67
CA GLU A 5 17.83 -12.38 -20.24
C GLU A 5 17.00 -12.64 -18.98
N LYS A 6 17.02 -11.73 -17.98
CA LYS A 6 16.19 -11.83 -16.78
C LYS A 6 14.69 -11.82 -17.12
N LEU A 7 14.26 -10.94 -18.03
CA LEU A 7 12.88 -10.88 -18.49
C LEU A 7 12.47 -12.15 -19.23
N GLN A 8 13.33 -12.68 -20.11
CA GLN A 8 13.08 -13.94 -20.80
C GLN A 8 12.96 -15.11 -19.80
N ASN A 9 13.83 -15.18 -18.81
CA ASN A 9 13.79 -16.21 -17.79
C ASN A 9 12.49 -16.13 -16.96
N GLU A 10 12.01 -14.91 -16.63
CA GLU A 10 10.75 -14.73 -15.88
C GLU A 10 9.53 -15.27 -16.62
N VAL A 11 9.52 -15.23 -17.94
CA VAL A 11 8.40 -15.68 -18.78
C VAL A 11 8.67 -16.99 -19.50
N ALA A 12 9.78 -17.68 -19.23
CA ALA A 12 10.20 -18.87 -19.96
C ALA A 12 9.16 -20.02 -19.94
N ASN A 13 8.42 -20.12 -18.86
CA ASN A 13 7.38 -21.14 -18.67
C ASN A 13 5.99 -20.69 -19.17
N CYS A 14 5.86 -19.54 -19.83
CA CYS A 14 4.57 -19.06 -20.28
C CYS A 14 3.95 -20.00 -21.32
N ILE A 15 2.78 -20.54 -21.00
CA ILE A 15 2.00 -21.43 -21.89
C ILE A 15 0.97 -20.68 -22.74
N GLU A 16 1.01 -19.36 -22.76
CA GLU A 16 0.13 -18.48 -23.57
C GLU A 16 -1.38 -18.72 -23.37
N CYS A 17 -1.80 -19.17 -22.19
CA CYS A 17 -3.20 -19.51 -21.90
C CYS A 17 -4.17 -18.30 -21.87
N GLY A 18 -3.67 -17.07 -21.86
CA GLY A 18 -4.47 -15.84 -21.89
C GLY A 18 -5.22 -15.50 -20.58
N LEU A 19 -5.04 -16.26 -19.49
CA LEU A 19 -5.71 -15.97 -18.21
C LEU A 19 -5.30 -14.61 -17.63
N CYS A 20 -4.01 -14.24 -17.72
CA CYS A 20 -3.51 -12.96 -17.28
C CYS A 20 -4.15 -11.79 -18.02
N THR A 21 -4.35 -11.90 -19.35
CA THR A 21 -5.03 -10.91 -20.18
C THR A 21 -6.47 -10.70 -19.73
N LYS A 22 -7.23 -11.79 -19.56
CA LYS A 22 -8.66 -11.75 -19.16
C LYS A 22 -8.89 -11.19 -17.75
N ASN A 23 -7.89 -11.26 -16.86
CA ASN A 23 -8.01 -10.83 -15.47
C ASN A 23 -7.31 -9.48 -15.18
N CYS A 24 -6.71 -8.86 -16.19
CA CYS A 24 -6.00 -7.59 -16.03
C CYS A 24 -6.43 -6.60 -17.11
N SER A 25 -7.25 -5.60 -16.75
CA SER A 25 -7.74 -4.60 -17.69
C SER A 25 -6.62 -3.81 -18.40
N PHE A 26 -5.42 -3.73 -17.81
CA PHE A 26 -4.25 -3.17 -18.50
C PHE A 26 -3.77 -4.11 -19.63
N LEU A 27 -3.58 -5.38 -19.36
CA LEU A 27 -3.15 -6.35 -20.37
C LEU A 27 -4.22 -6.52 -21.47
N GLU A 28 -5.49 -6.57 -21.09
CA GLU A 28 -6.63 -6.62 -22.00
C GLU A 28 -6.66 -5.40 -22.96
N LYS A 29 -6.48 -4.19 -22.42
CA LYS A 29 -6.44 -2.94 -23.21
C LYS A 29 -5.42 -2.97 -24.34
N TYR A 30 -4.29 -3.61 -24.13
CA TYR A 30 -3.18 -3.67 -25.08
C TYR A 30 -3.08 -5.03 -25.80
N ASP A 31 -4.03 -5.94 -25.56
CA ASP A 31 -4.07 -7.30 -26.12
C ASP A 31 -2.75 -8.06 -25.89
N LEU A 32 -2.27 -8.06 -24.63
CA LEU A 32 -1.00 -8.65 -24.22
C LEU A 32 -1.21 -9.75 -23.19
N ASN A 33 -0.44 -10.83 -23.31
CA ASN A 33 -0.15 -11.72 -22.20
C ASN A 33 1.13 -11.27 -21.47
N LEU A 34 1.56 -11.95 -20.39
CA LEU A 34 2.76 -11.56 -19.64
C LEU A 34 4.06 -11.73 -20.44
N ALA A 35 4.13 -12.73 -21.35
CA ALA A 35 5.30 -12.90 -22.21
C ALA A 35 5.41 -11.79 -23.27
N ASP A 36 4.29 -11.33 -23.80
CA ASP A 36 4.28 -10.18 -24.70
C ASP A 36 4.55 -8.87 -23.97
N PHE A 37 4.00 -8.71 -22.75
CA PHE A 37 4.27 -7.54 -21.91
C PHE A 37 5.76 -7.39 -21.61
N SER A 38 6.49 -8.50 -21.38
CA SER A 38 7.93 -8.46 -21.13
C SER A 38 8.76 -7.85 -22.27
N LYS A 39 8.20 -7.79 -23.48
CA LYS A 39 8.81 -7.20 -24.70
C LYS A 39 8.39 -5.74 -24.93
N ARG A 40 7.59 -5.16 -24.03
CA ARG A 40 7.00 -3.82 -24.18
C ARG A 40 7.46 -2.86 -23.05
N PRO A 41 8.77 -2.49 -23.00
CA PRO A 41 9.29 -1.56 -21.98
C PRO A 41 8.62 -0.18 -22.04
N ASP A 42 8.08 0.23 -23.18
CA ASP A 42 7.28 1.44 -23.38
C ASP A 42 6.00 1.45 -22.51
N LEU A 43 5.48 0.28 -22.13
CA LEU A 43 4.29 0.13 -21.29
C LEU A 43 4.61 -0.17 -19.82
N ALA A 44 5.87 -0.18 -19.43
CA ALA A 44 6.26 -0.52 -18.06
C ALA A 44 5.56 0.33 -17.00
N TYR A 45 5.42 1.65 -17.24
CA TYR A 45 4.79 2.60 -16.32
C TYR A 45 3.26 2.59 -16.37
N ASN A 46 2.65 1.82 -17.29
CA ASN A 46 1.21 1.65 -17.40
C ASN A 46 0.68 0.55 -16.47
N CYS A 47 1.56 -0.32 -15.95
CA CYS A 47 1.19 -1.39 -15.03
C CYS A 47 0.91 -0.86 -13.61
N PHE A 48 -0.24 -1.25 -13.03
CA PHE A 48 -0.66 -0.88 -11.67
C PHE A 48 0.01 -1.68 -10.55
N LEU A 49 0.87 -2.63 -10.85
CA LEU A 49 1.56 -3.48 -9.88
C LEU A 49 0.60 -4.13 -8.85
N CYS A 50 -0.61 -4.50 -9.25
CA CYS A 50 -1.64 -5.05 -8.39
C CYS A 50 -1.49 -6.56 -8.13
N GLY A 51 -0.80 -7.29 -9.02
CA GLY A 51 -0.54 -8.72 -8.92
C GLY A 51 -1.71 -9.61 -9.36
N ASP A 52 -2.80 -9.07 -9.94
CA ASP A 52 -3.93 -9.91 -10.36
C ASP A 52 -3.57 -10.89 -11.47
N CYS A 53 -2.67 -10.50 -12.37
CA CYS A 53 -2.17 -11.37 -13.44
C CYS A 53 -1.37 -12.58 -12.91
N GLU A 54 -0.58 -12.40 -11.86
CA GLU A 54 0.18 -13.47 -11.20
C GLU A 54 -0.77 -14.45 -10.50
N ARG A 55 -1.75 -13.95 -9.73
CA ARG A 55 -2.70 -14.79 -8.98
C ARG A 55 -3.51 -15.76 -9.85
N VAL A 56 -3.65 -15.50 -11.13
CA VAL A 56 -4.35 -16.38 -12.07
C VAL A 56 -3.42 -17.13 -13.01
N CYS A 57 -2.11 -16.90 -12.90
CA CYS A 57 -1.12 -17.56 -13.74
C CYS A 57 -0.82 -18.96 -13.19
N PRO A 58 -1.04 -20.03 -13.97
CA PRO A 58 -0.72 -21.38 -13.54
C PRO A 58 0.79 -21.66 -13.45
N GLU A 59 1.62 -20.79 -14.03
CA GLU A 59 3.08 -20.86 -14.03
C GLU A 59 3.72 -19.82 -13.10
N ASP A 60 2.93 -19.21 -12.20
CA ASP A 60 3.38 -18.24 -11.19
C ASP A 60 4.20 -17.04 -11.74
N ILE A 61 3.95 -16.63 -12.98
CA ILE A 61 4.67 -15.51 -13.61
C ILE A 61 4.24 -14.19 -12.98
N ASP A 62 5.19 -13.47 -12.38
CA ASP A 62 4.93 -12.19 -11.70
C ASP A 62 5.02 -10.99 -12.65
N GLY A 63 3.86 -10.50 -13.11
CA GLY A 63 3.78 -9.29 -13.94
C GLY A 63 4.27 -8.01 -13.23
N ARG A 64 4.26 -7.96 -11.89
CA ARG A 64 4.84 -6.84 -11.11
C ARG A 64 6.36 -6.83 -11.23
N LYS A 65 6.98 -8.01 -11.13
CA LYS A 65 8.43 -8.18 -11.27
C LYS A 65 8.88 -7.79 -12.67
N ILE A 66 8.14 -8.22 -13.72
CA ILE A 66 8.38 -7.82 -15.10
C ILE A 66 8.36 -6.29 -15.24
N ALA A 67 7.30 -5.64 -14.79
CA ALA A 67 7.17 -4.18 -14.87
C ALA A 67 8.28 -3.44 -14.13
N ILE A 68 8.62 -3.90 -12.90
CA ILE A 68 9.69 -3.28 -12.10
C ILE A 68 11.06 -3.43 -12.78
N MET A 69 11.38 -4.62 -13.29
CA MET A 69 12.63 -4.83 -14.03
C MET A 69 12.76 -3.90 -15.24
N MET A 70 11.69 -3.73 -16.02
CA MET A 70 11.68 -2.80 -17.15
C MET A 70 11.84 -1.34 -16.72
N ARG A 71 11.21 -0.93 -15.59
CA ARG A 71 11.36 0.42 -15.02
C ARG A 71 12.79 0.66 -14.52
N GLU A 72 13.39 -0.29 -13.82
CA GLU A 72 14.78 -0.22 -13.33
C GLU A 72 15.76 -0.10 -14.50
N ASP A 73 15.59 -0.88 -15.56
CA ASP A 73 16.40 -0.80 -16.78
C ASP A 73 16.27 0.58 -17.48
N SER A 74 15.04 1.09 -17.57
CA SER A 74 14.79 2.43 -18.13
C SER A 74 15.47 3.53 -17.33
N VAL A 75 15.44 3.46 -16.00
CA VAL A 75 16.09 4.43 -15.10
C VAL A 75 17.61 4.33 -15.21
N GLU A 76 18.16 3.11 -15.23
CA GLU A 76 19.61 2.89 -15.38
C GLU A 76 20.13 3.46 -16.71
N LYS A 77 19.44 3.21 -17.81
CA LYS A 77 19.77 3.75 -19.14
C LYS A 77 19.64 5.27 -19.23
N ASN A 78 18.84 5.89 -18.37
CA ASN A 78 18.62 7.34 -18.33
C ASN A 78 19.32 8.02 -17.14
N GLU A 79 20.55 7.63 -16.84
CA GLU A 79 21.40 8.25 -15.81
C GLU A 79 20.76 8.30 -14.41
N ASP A 80 20.14 7.22 -13.97
CA ASP A 80 19.43 7.10 -12.71
C ASP A 80 18.23 8.06 -12.55
N LYS A 81 17.60 8.46 -13.68
CA LYS A 81 16.41 9.33 -13.71
C LYS A 81 15.25 8.66 -14.43
N ILE A 82 14.05 9.01 -14.04
CA ILE A 82 12.86 8.62 -14.79
C ILE A 82 12.76 9.48 -16.05
N ALA A 83 12.70 8.82 -17.21
CA ALA A 83 12.50 9.50 -18.50
C ALA A 83 11.04 9.98 -18.68
N GLU A 84 10.10 9.32 -18.00
CA GLU A 84 8.68 9.54 -18.13
C GLU A 84 8.16 10.74 -17.35
N ASP A 85 7.27 11.50 -17.96
CA ASP A 85 6.61 12.65 -17.33
C ASP A 85 5.53 12.24 -16.30
N GLY A 86 5.21 13.17 -15.40
CA GLY A 86 4.10 13.04 -14.44
C GLY A 86 4.54 12.66 -13.02
N TYR A 87 5.80 12.32 -12.79
CA TYR A 87 6.30 11.83 -11.49
C TYR A 87 7.07 12.84 -10.65
N SER A 88 7.44 14.00 -11.21
CA SER A 88 8.34 14.98 -10.57
C SER A 88 7.85 15.47 -9.21
N MET A 89 6.55 15.73 -9.04
CA MET A 89 6.00 16.18 -7.76
C MET A 89 6.04 15.07 -6.70
N LEU A 90 5.73 13.84 -7.08
CA LEU A 90 5.80 12.67 -6.20
C LEU A 90 7.24 12.44 -5.74
N LEU A 91 8.20 12.49 -6.66
CA LEU A 91 9.62 12.28 -6.35
C LEU A 91 10.17 13.35 -5.42
N LYS A 92 9.86 14.64 -5.68
CA LYS A 92 10.23 15.76 -4.79
C LYS A 92 9.70 15.59 -3.37
N GLU A 93 8.56 14.93 -3.22
CA GLU A 93 7.98 14.66 -1.90
C GLU A 93 8.61 13.43 -1.24
N LYS A 94 8.82 12.32 -2.00
CA LYS A 94 9.11 11.01 -1.43
C LYS A 94 10.60 10.68 -1.28
N ILE A 95 11.46 11.12 -2.20
CA ILE A 95 12.90 10.84 -2.14
C ILE A 95 13.51 11.44 -0.87
N ASN A 96 13.11 12.65 -0.52
CA ASN A 96 13.54 13.29 0.73
C ASN A 96 12.30 13.75 1.51
N TYR A 97 11.60 12.78 2.11
CA TYR A 97 10.31 13.03 2.74
C TYR A 97 10.36 14.16 3.75
N LYS A 98 9.77 15.31 3.36
CA LYS A 98 9.88 16.59 4.08
C LYS A 98 9.17 16.61 5.43
N PHE A 99 8.28 15.65 5.69
CA PHE A 99 7.46 15.58 6.89
C PHE A 99 7.94 14.49 7.86
N LYS A 100 9.15 13.96 7.66
CA LYS A 100 9.71 12.97 8.57
C LYS A 100 9.94 13.54 9.96
N ASN A 101 9.63 12.75 10.98
CA ASN A 101 9.81 13.12 12.38
C ASN A 101 10.06 11.86 13.24
N TYR A 102 11.23 11.83 13.88
CA TYR A 102 11.65 10.79 14.83
C TYR A 102 11.92 11.36 16.23
N LYS A 103 11.54 12.63 16.49
CA LYS A 103 11.96 13.36 17.70
C LYS A 103 11.40 12.78 18.99
N SER A 104 10.21 12.19 18.92
CA SER A 104 9.55 11.57 20.08
C SER A 104 9.89 10.09 20.28
N ALA A 105 10.66 9.49 19.38
CA ALA A 105 10.98 8.06 19.45
C ALA A 105 12.10 7.79 20.45
N ASN A 106 11.76 7.48 21.69
CA ASN A 106 12.67 7.11 22.76
C ASN A 106 12.38 5.70 23.31
N SER A 107 11.36 5.02 22.79
CA SER A 107 10.97 3.67 23.20
C SER A 107 11.52 2.61 22.25
N LYS A 108 11.68 1.37 22.75
CA LYS A 108 12.12 0.21 21.95
C LYS A 108 11.08 -0.25 20.92
N VAL A 109 9.82 0.16 21.09
CA VAL A 109 8.72 -0.12 20.17
C VAL A 109 8.18 1.18 19.65
N VAL A 110 8.06 1.32 18.33
CA VAL A 110 7.53 2.54 17.71
C VAL A 110 6.40 2.26 16.73
N LEU A 111 5.42 3.15 16.70
CA LEU A 111 4.40 3.20 15.66
C LEU A 111 4.95 3.92 14.42
N PHE A 112 5.03 3.25 13.29
CA PHE A 112 5.36 3.84 11.98
C PHE A 112 4.09 4.13 11.22
N THR A 113 3.70 5.42 11.14
CA THR A 113 2.41 5.83 10.58
C THR A 113 2.37 5.72 9.04
N GLY A 114 3.53 5.72 8.38
CA GLY A 114 3.63 5.94 6.94
C GLY A 114 3.28 7.40 6.59
N CYS A 115 3.19 7.68 5.29
CA CYS A 115 2.93 9.04 4.80
C CYS A 115 1.44 9.34 4.53
N ASN A 116 0.63 8.32 4.25
CA ASN A 116 -0.75 8.52 3.80
C ASN A 116 -1.78 8.47 4.94
N PHE A 117 -1.52 7.75 6.02
CA PHE A 117 -2.44 7.75 7.15
C PHE A 117 -2.53 9.15 7.79
N PRO A 118 -1.40 9.83 8.14
CA PRO A 118 -1.44 11.22 8.61
C PRO A 118 -2.03 12.21 7.59
N SER A 119 -2.00 11.86 6.31
CA SER A 119 -2.56 12.68 5.23
C SER A 119 -4.08 12.65 5.23
N PHE A 120 -4.66 11.45 5.28
CA PHE A 120 -6.10 11.26 5.13
C PHE A 120 -6.86 11.20 6.46
N TYR A 121 -6.20 10.83 7.55
CA TYR A 121 -6.77 10.63 8.88
C TYR A 121 -5.92 11.31 9.97
N PRO A 122 -5.79 12.65 9.95
CA PRO A 122 -4.93 13.34 10.91
C PRO A 122 -5.41 13.24 12.36
N GLY A 123 -6.72 13.24 12.59
CA GLY A 123 -7.31 13.07 13.91
C GLY A 123 -7.08 11.67 14.46
N ALA A 124 -7.38 10.65 13.67
CA ALA A 124 -7.12 9.24 14.03
C ALA A 124 -5.63 8.99 14.26
N THR A 125 -4.75 9.57 13.43
CA THR A 125 -3.30 9.48 13.65
C THR A 125 -2.90 10.01 15.04
N SER A 126 -3.44 11.15 15.44
CA SER A 126 -3.14 11.72 16.77
C SER A 126 -3.68 10.84 17.89
N LYS A 127 -4.94 10.40 17.79
CA LYS A 127 -5.59 9.57 18.80
C LYS A 127 -4.92 8.20 18.95
N ILE A 128 -4.56 7.54 17.86
CA ILE A 128 -3.82 6.27 17.88
C ILE A 128 -2.44 6.45 18.54
N SER A 129 -1.73 7.54 18.20
CA SER A 129 -0.45 7.87 18.82
C SER A 129 -0.57 8.09 20.32
N GLU A 130 -1.63 8.73 20.77
CA GLU A 130 -1.91 8.99 22.20
C GLU A 130 -2.24 7.68 22.93
N ILE A 131 -3.14 6.86 22.39
CA ILE A 131 -3.48 5.54 22.96
C ILE A 131 -2.20 4.69 23.13
N LEU A 132 -1.41 4.54 22.06
CA LEU A 132 -0.23 3.67 22.11
C LEU A 132 0.89 4.21 23.00
N LYS A 133 0.97 5.52 23.17
CA LYS A 133 1.93 6.14 24.10
C LYS A 133 1.70 5.73 25.54
N GLU A 134 0.46 5.51 25.97
CA GLU A 134 0.12 4.99 27.31
C GLU A 134 0.71 3.59 27.56
N TYR A 135 0.98 2.85 26.47
CA TYR A 135 1.62 1.53 26.50
C TYR A 135 3.13 1.57 26.18
N GLY A 136 3.74 2.75 26.26
CA GLY A 136 5.19 2.92 26.01
C GLY A 136 5.61 2.80 24.55
N ILE A 137 4.68 3.00 23.61
CA ILE A 137 4.95 2.96 22.15
C ILE A 137 4.94 4.38 21.61
N ASP A 138 6.10 4.88 21.26
CA ASP A 138 6.24 6.19 20.64
C ASP A 138 5.90 6.17 19.14
N THR A 139 5.70 7.35 18.54
CA THR A 139 5.29 7.45 17.14
C THR A 139 6.36 8.08 16.28
N VAL A 140 6.64 7.47 15.13
CA VAL A 140 7.50 8.01 14.06
C VAL A 140 6.71 8.27 12.79
N TYR A 141 7.08 9.33 12.10
CA TYR A 141 6.43 9.78 10.86
C TYR A 141 7.46 9.76 9.74
N ASP A 142 7.31 8.85 8.79
CA ASP A 142 8.19 8.79 7.61
C ASP A 142 7.48 8.13 6.42
N CYS A 143 8.14 8.17 5.27
CA CYS A 143 7.72 7.46 4.07
C CYS A 143 8.58 6.22 3.88
N CYS A 144 7.97 5.06 3.67
CA CYS A 144 8.69 3.80 3.48
C CYS A 144 9.51 3.72 2.18
N GLY A 145 9.31 4.65 1.22
CA GLY A 145 10.02 4.64 -0.06
C GLY A 145 9.41 3.73 -1.14
N LYS A 146 8.37 2.94 -0.83
CA LYS A 146 7.75 2.04 -1.81
C LYS A 146 7.42 2.70 -3.16
N PRO A 147 6.79 3.91 -3.24
CA PRO A 147 6.53 4.54 -4.54
C PRO A 147 7.78 4.88 -5.34
N VAL A 148 8.90 5.18 -4.68
CA VAL A 148 10.19 5.45 -5.33
C VAL A 148 10.75 4.16 -5.92
N SER A 149 10.70 3.06 -5.17
CA SER A 149 11.08 1.73 -5.63
C SER A 149 10.21 1.27 -6.81
N GLU A 150 8.89 1.42 -6.70
CA GLU A 150 7.95 1.04 -7.76
C GLU A 150 8.14 1.82 -9.07
N LEU A 151 8.73 3.00 -9.02
CA LEU A 151 9.09 3.78 -10.20
C LEU A 151 10.45 3.39 -10.81
N GLY A 152 11.12 2.35 -10.29
CA GLY A 152 12.40 1.86 -10.80
C GLY A 152 13.63 2.56 -10.21
N LEU A 153 13.45 3.54 -9.30
CA LEU A 153 14.55 4.25 -8.64
C LEU A 153 15.11 3.43 -7.47
N LYS A 154 15.67 2.26 -7.79
CA LYS A 154 16.16 1.28 -6.82
C LYS A 154 17.18 1.88 -5.85
N LYS A 155 18.22 2.56 -6.35
CA LYS A 155 19.27 3.19 -5.53
C LYS A 155 18.69 4.21 -4.54
N GLU A 156 17.73 5.03 -4.97
CA GLU A 156 17.09 6.01 -4.09
C GLU A 156 16.18 5.34 -3.05
N ALA A 157 15.49 4.28 -3.42
CA ALA A 157 14.69 3.50 -2.47
C ALA A 157 15.57 2.81 -1.41
N GLU A 158 16.72 2.25 -1.79
CA GLU A 158 17.72 1.67 -0.89
C GLU A 158 18.25 2.71 0.11
N LYS A 159 18.60 3.92 -0.33
CA LYS A 159 18.99 5.04 0.55
C LYS A 159 17.89 5.42 1.54
N ILE A 160 16.61 5.40 1.12
CA ILE A 160 15.49 5.67 2.03
C ILE A 160 15.41 4.59 3.12
N ILE A 161 15.53 3.31 2.74
CA ILE A 161 15.49 2.19 3.67
C ILE A 161 16.68 2.25 4.65
N GLU A 162 17.87 2.53 4.16
CA GLU A 162 19.06 2.70 4.98
C GLU A 162 18.90 3.84 5.99
N ASN A 163 18.37 4.99 5.55
CA ASN A 163 18.08 6.11 6.45
C ASN A 163 17.06 5.73 7.54
N ILE A 164 16.01 4.97 7.21
CA ILE A 164 15.04 4.46 8.20
C ILE A 164 15.77 3.55 9.19
N ASN A 165 16.56 2.58 8.72
CA ASN A 165 17.33 1.69 9.58
C ASN A 165 18.27 2.46 10.54
N ASN A 166 18.99 3.45 10.02
CA ASN A 166 19.91 4.28 10.80
C ASN A 166 19.17 5.07 11.88
N GLU A 167 17.98 5.65 11.57
CA GLU A 167 17.17 6.38 12.54
C GLU A 167 16.60 5.46 13.63
N LEU A 168 16.18 4.24 13.27
CA LEU A 168 15.68 3.24 14.22
C LEU A 168 16.82 2.73 15.11
N LYS A 169 17.96 2.36 14.52
CA LYS A 169 19.14 1.86 15.24
C LYS A 169 19.70 2.89 16.23
N LYS A 170 19.80 4.16 15.81
CA LYS A 170 20.23 5.27 16.68
C LYS A 170 19.38 5.41 17.93
N ARG A 171 18.12 4.95 17.92
CA ARG A 171 17.15 5.01 18.99
C ARG A 171 16.91 3.66 19.66
N GLU A 172 17.73 2.67 19.33
CA GLU A 172 17.63 1.30 19.88
C GLU A 172 16.23 0.69 19.73
N VAL A 173 15.53 1.01 18.59
CA VAL A 173 14.22 0.47 18.30
C VAL A 173 14.35 -1.01 17.91
N GLU A 174 13.64 -1.87 18.63
CA GLU A 174 13.62 -3.32 18.43
C GLU A 174 12.41 -3.79 17.60
N GLU A 175 11.25 -3.09 17.72
CA GLU A 175 10.02 -3.42 17.04
C GLU A 175 9.34 -2.21 16.41
N VAL A 176 8.84 -2.36 15.19
CA VAL A 176 8.13 -1.33 14.44
C VAL A 176 6.71 -1.79 14.14
N VAL A 177 5.74 -1.10 14.71
CA VAL A 177 4.30 -1.32 14.49
C VAL A 177 3.87 -0.56 13.25
N MET A 178 3.51 -1.26 12.18
CA MET A 178 3.13 -0.65 10.90
C MET A 178 1.65 -0.33 10.82
N LEU A 179 1.33 0.95 10.59
CA LEU A 179 -0.05 1.41 10.41
C LEU A 179 -0.57 1.17 8.98
N CYS A 180 0.32 1.12 8.01
CA CYS A 180 0.00 1.02 6.59
C CYS A 180 0.41 -0.34 6.01
N PRO A 181 -0.49 -1.07 5.31
CA PRO A 181 -0.16 -2.36 4.69
C PRO A 181 0.96 -2.25 3.64
N ASN A 182 1.01 -1.16 2.87
CA ASN A 182 2.10 -0.95 1.92
C ASN A 182 3.46 -0.83 2.63
N CYS A 183 3.53 -0.12 3.76
CA CYS A 183 4.76 0.00 4.55
C CYS A 183 5.14 -1.36 5.17
N TYR A 184 4.17 -2.10 5.71
CA TYR A 184 4.38 -3.42 6.28
C TYR A 184 5.03 -4.38 5.27
N TYR A 185 4.40 -4.57 4.11
CA TYR A 185 4.89 -5.50 3.09
C TYR A 185 6.21 -5.04 2.45
N PHE A 186 6.41 -3.74 2.32
CA PHE A 186 7.62 -3.20 1.70
C PHE A 186 8.84 -3.26 2.62
N LEU A 187 8.66 -3.01 3.93
CA LEU A 187 9.78 -2.89 4.88
C LEU A 187 10.06 -4.16 5.70
N ARG A 188 9.11 -5.08 5.86
CA ARG A 188 9.20 -6.21 6.81
C ARG A 188 10.44 -7.09 6.70
N ASN A 189 11.06 -7.16 5.51
CA ASN A 189 12.27 -7.94 5.25
C ASN A 189 13.45 -7.04 4.82
N LYS A 190 13.36 -5.73 5.05
CA LYS A 190 14.36 -4.75 4.59
C LYS A 190 14.87 -3.85 5.71
N ILE A 191 14.26 -3.91 6.89
CA ILE A 191 14.74 -3.23 8.10
C ILE A 191 15.10 -4.25 9.17
N ASP A 192 16.06 -3.86 10.04
CA ASP A 192 16.62 -4.78 11.06
C ASP A 192 15.63 -4.99 12.22
N ALA A 193 14.83 -3.98 12.57
CA ALA A 193 13.84 -4.07 13.61
C ALA A 193 12.70 -5.01 13.21
N LYS A 194 12.14 -5.76 14.19
CA LYS A 194 10.98 -6.62 13.97
C LYS A 194 9.77 -5.80 13.51
N VAL A 195 9.12 -6.22 12.43
CA VAL A 195 7.94 -5.56 11.88
C VAL A 195 6.67 -6.32 12.23
N VAL A 196 5.70 -5.62 12.85
CA VAL A 196 4.37 -6.16 13.15
C VAL A 196 3.27 -5.23 12.61
N SER A 197 2.08 -5.77 12.36
CA SER A 197 0.93 -4.95 11.99
C SER A 197 0.36 -4.23 13.23
N ILE A 198 -0.31 -3.08 13.03
CA ILE A 198 -1.03 -2.40 14.10
C ILE A 198 -2.10 -3.32 14.72
N TYR A 199 -2.78 -4.12 13.91
CA TYR A 199 -3.83 -5.02 14.37
C TYR A 199 -3.29 -6.12 15.29
N LYS A 200 -2.15 -6.71 14.93
CA LYS A 200 -1.46 -7.67 15.81
C LYS A 200 -1.06 -7.01 17.14
N LYS A 201 -0.55 -5.77 17.08
CA LYS A 201 -0.16 -5.04 18.30
C LYS A 201 -1.35 -4.71 19.18
N LEU A 202 -2.48 -4.32 18.60
CA LEU A 202 -3.71 -4.07 19.37
C LEU A 202 -4.21 -5.34 20.06
N ASP A 203 -4.19 -6.48 19.38
CA ASP A 203 -4.54 -7.78 19.97
C ASP A 203 -3.59 -8.14 21.14
N GLU A 204 -2.27 -8.00 20.96
CA GLU A 204 -1.27 -8.22 22.03
C GLU A 204 -1.50 -7.34 23.28
N LEU A 205 -2.02 -6.13 23.09
CA LEU A 205 -2.31 -5.16 24.14
C LEU A 205 -3.73 -5.26 24.70
N ASN A 206 -4.57 -6.16 24.16
CA ASN A 206 -6.00 -6.25 24.45
C ASN A 206 -6.72 -4.91 24.22
N LEU A 207 -6.37 -4.21 23.13
CA LEU A 207 -6.97 -2.94 22.72
C LEU A 207 -7.87 -3.12 21.50
N GLY A 208 -8.88 -2.25 21.43
CA GLY A 208 -9.86 -2.26 20.35
C GLY A 208 -11.06 -3.16 20.67
N LYS A 209 -12.15 -2.92 19.96
CA LYS A 209 -13.38 -3.72 20.10
C LYS A 209 -13.55 -4.70 18.96
N LYS A 210 -14.19 -5.81 19.24
CA LYS A 210 -14.71 -6.72 18.22
C LYS A 210 -15.87 -6.04 17.52
N LEU A 211 -15.84 -6.06 16.19
CA LEU A 211 -16.90 -5.46 15.36
C LEU A 211 -18.07 -6.45 15.25
N ASP A 212 -19.28 -5.93 15.35
CA ASP A 212 -20.49 -6.73 15.40
C ASP A 212 -21.51 -6.25 14.35
N LYS A 213 -21.12 -6.33 13.06
CA LYS A 213 -21.93 -5.90 11.92
C LYS A 213 -21.52 -6.57 10.63
N ASP A 214 -22.38 -6.57 9.63
CA ASP A 214 -22.05 -6.97 8.27
C ASP A 214 -20.98 -6.04 7.68
N MET A 215 -20.01 -6.59 6.99
CA MET A 215 -18.92 -5.80 6.42
C MET A 215 -18.55 -6.24 5.02
N LYS A 216 -18.55 -5.30 4.08
CA LYS A 216 -17.88 -5.45 2.78
C LYS A 216 -16.50 -4.85 2.85
N ILE A 217 -15.46 -5.64 2.63
CA ILE A 217 -14.08 -5.23 2.85
C ILE A 217 -13.31 -5.22 1.53
N PHE A 218 -12.76 -4.07 1.16
CA PHE A 218 -11.79 -3.97 0.08
C PHE A 218 -10.38 -4.28 0.60
N MET A 219 -9.79 -5.34 0.09
CA MET A 219 -8.45 -5.79 0.45
C MET A 219 -7.40 -5.05 -0.40
N PRO A 220 -6.40 -4.37 0.21
CA PRO A 220 -5.34 -3.69 -0.54
C PRO A 220 -4.42 -4.69 -1.25
N CYS A 221 -3.92 -4.29 -2.43
CA CYS A 221 -3.15 -5.17 -3.31
C CYS A 221 -2.01 -5.94 -2.64
N PRO A 222 -1.18 -5.36 -1.74
CA PRO A 222 -0.07 -6.11 -1.14
C PRO A 222 -0.50 -7.22 -0.18
N ASP A 223 -1.76 -7.20 0.28
CA ASP A 223 -2.26 -8.18 1.26
C ASP A 223 -3.20 -9.24 0.64
N LYS A 224 -3.54 -9.12 -0.63
CA LYS A 224 -4.51 -10.01 -1.30
C LYS A 224 -4.07 -11.47 -1.36
N GLU A 225 -2.78 -11.73 -1.42
CA GLU A 225 -2.21 -13.08 -1.53
C GLU A 225 -1.89 -13.68 -0.16
N ALA A 226 -0.90 -13.11 0.54
CA ALA A 226 -0.41 -13.66 1.80
C ALA A 226 -1.36 -13.44 2.98
N ARG A 227 -2.23 -12.42 2.92
CA ARG A 227 -3.26 -12.07 3.90
C ARG A 227 -2.74 -11.91 5.34
N PHE A 228 -1.48 -11.54 5.53
CA PHE A 228 -0.91 -11.46 6.89
C PHE A 228 -1.63 -10.41 7.75
N ILE A 229 -1.92 -9.22 7.19
CA ILE A 229 -2.61 -8.17 7.92
C ILE A 229 -4.10 -8.53 8.07
N PHE A 230 -4.70 -9.11 7.05
CA PHE A 230 -6.11 -9.52 7.12
C PHE A 230 -6.34 -10.57 8.18
N LYS A 231 -5.44 -11.56 8.34
CA LYS A 231 -5.48 -12.54 9.44
C LYS A 231 -5.41 -11.90 10.83
N ASP A 232 -4.64 -10.81 10.97
CA ASP A 232 -4.61 -10.06 12.22
C ASP A 232 -5.93 -9.28 12.43
N ILE A 233 -6.55 -8.77 11.35
CA ILE A 233 -7.85 -8.08 11.39
C ILE A 233 -8.99 -9.04 11.74
N GLU A 234 -8.95 -10.30 11.28
CA GLU A 234 -10.00 -11.30 11.52
C GLU A 234 -10.31 -11.48 13.01
N LYS A 235 -9.36 -11.23 13.91
CA LYS A 235 -9.58 -11.26 15.37
C LYS A 235 -10.56 -10.21 15.87
N PHE A 236 -10.72 -9.12 15.12
CA PHE A 236 -11.64 -8.03 15.44
C PHE A 236 -12.94 -8.07 14.61
N LEU A 237 -13.06 -9.02 13.68
CA LEU A 237 -14.27 -9.19 12.90
C LEU A 237 -15.28 -10.08 13.63
N PRO A 238 -16.58 -10.05 13.25
CA PRO A 238 -17.58 -10.98 13.76
C PRO A 238 -17.12 -12.43 13.56
N ASP A 239 -17.47 -13.29 14.50
CA ASP A 239 -17.28 -14.73 14.30
C ASP A 239 -18.22 -15.19 13.18
N ASN A 240 -17.70 -15.97 12.23
CA ASN A 240 -18.46 -16.60 11.17
C ASN A 240 -19.31 -17.77 11.72
N ASN A 241 -20.07 -17.55 12.80
CA ASN A 241 -20.99 -18.55 13.35
C ASN A 241 -22.32 -18.41 12.61
N GLU A 242 -22.82 -19.53 12.09
CA GLU A 242 -24.12 -19.58 11.39
C GLU A 242 -25.30 -19.07 12.25
N GLU A 243 -25.14 -19.06 13.58
CA GLU A 243 -26.14 -18.59 14.52
C GLU A 243 -26.28 -17.06 14.58
N GLU A 244 -25.21 -16.28 14.28
CA GLU A 244 -25.24 -14.80 14.39
C GLU A 244 -25.57 -14.08 13.08
N ASN A 245 -25.68 -14.79 11.95
CA ASN A 245 -26.09 -14.27 10.64
C ASN A 245 -25.29 -13.08 10.09
N LYS A 246 -24.07 -12.84 10.60
CA LYS A 246 -23.23 -11.72 10.16
C LYS A 246 -22.27 -12.14 9.06
N LYS A 247 -22.19 -11.32 8.01
CA LYS A 247 -21.47 -11.67 6.79
C LYS A 247 -20.29 -10.76 6.54
N ILE A 248 -19.12 -11.37 6.41
CA ILE A 248 -17.92 -10.70 5.89
C ILE A 248 -17.80 -11.03 4.41
N GLU A 249 -17.86 -9.99 3.57
CA GLU A 249 -17.72 -10.09 2.13
C GLU A 249 -16.45 -9.38 1.67
N ILE A 250 -15.58 -10.08 0.93
CA ILE A 250 -14.41 -9.46 0.32
C ILE A 250 -14.78 -8.93 -1.06
N ILE A 251 -14.63 -7.63 -1.27
CA ILE A 251 -14.91 -6.96 -2.54
C ILE A 251 -13.93 -7.45 -3.60
N LYS A 252 -14.45 -8.11 -4.64
CA LYS A 252 -13.68 -8.63 -5.78
C LYS A 252 -13.47 -7.53 -6.82
N ALA A 253 -12.53 -6.62 -6.53
CA ALA A 253 -12.10 -5.57 -7.45
C ALA A 253 -10.59 -5.67 -7.68
N GLN A 254 -10.13 -5.38 -8.91
CA GLN A 254 -8.74 -5.55 -9.31
C GLN A 254 -7.81 -4.62 -8.52
N CYS A 255 -8.10 -3.33 -8.43
CA CYS A 255 -7.22 -2.32 -7.85
C CYS A 255 -8.05 -1.16 -7.27
N CYS A 256 -7.44 -0.37 -6.38
CA CYS A 256 -8.02 0.93 -5.99
C CYS A 256 -7.69 2.07 -6.98
N GLY A 257 -6.93 1.81 -8.04
CA GLY A 257 -6.52 2.80 -9.04
C GLY A 257 -5.21 3.55 -8.76
N LEU A 258 -4.53 3.33 -7.63
CA LEU A 258 -3.29 4.06 -7.27
C LEU A 258 -2.00 3.24 -7.41
N GLY A 259 -2.09 1.94 -7.65
CA GLY A 259 -0.95 1.05 -7.71
C GLY A 259 0.08 1.47 -8.75
N GLY A 260 1.36 1.21 -8.48
CA GLY A 260 2.47 1.44 -9.43
C GLY A 260 2.63 2.87 -9.92
N CYS A 261 1.91 3.84 -9.34
CA CYS A 261 1.83 5.22 -9.84
C CYS A 261 1.33 5.32 -11.30
N ALA A 262 0.68 4.26 -11.82
CA ALA A 262 0.28 4.14 -13.22
C ALA A 262 -0.81 5.15 -13.63
N SER A 263 -1.53 5.77 -12.68
CA SER A 263 -2.54 6.79 -12.98
C SER A 263 -2.00 8.00 -13.75
N ALA A 264 -0.69 8.24 -13.75
CA ALA A 264 -0.05 9.26 -14.56
C ALA A 264 -0.11 8.93 -16.07
N LYS A 265 -0.11 7.64 -16.43
CA LYS A 265 -0.16 7.12 -17.80
C LYS A 265 -1.54 6.58 -18.18
N GLU A 266 -2.24 5.98 -17.22
CA GLU A 266 -3.49 5.25 -17.40
C GLU A 266 -4.62 5.88 -16.56
N LYS A 267 -4.95 7.13 -16.84
CA LYS A 267 -5.96 7.88 -16.08
C LYS A 267 -7.34 7.20 -16.12
N GLU A 268 -7.77 6.75 -17.31
CA GLU A 268 -9.08 6.12 -17.50
C GLU A 268 -9.16 4.76 -16.78
N LEU A 269 -8.13 3.91 -16.90
CA LEU A 269 -8.07 2.65 -16.17
C LEU A 269 -8.05 2.88 -14.66
N SER A 270 -7.29 3.88 -14.18
CA SER A 270 -7.26 4.25 -12.77
C SER A 270 -8.65 4.64 -12.25
N GLN A 271 -9.39 5.44 -13.02
CA GLN A 271 -10.77 5.83 -12.69
C GLN A 271 -11.71 4.62 -12.75
N GLY A 272 -11.59 3.78 -13.78
CA GLY A 272 -12.37 2.56 -13.93
C GLY A 272 -12.22 1.60 -12.75
N PHE A 273 -10.98 1.35 -12.29
CA PHE A 273 -10.73 0.55 -11.09
C PHE A 273 -11.34 1.15 -9.82
N THR A 274 -11.26 2.48 -9.69
CA THR A 274 -11.86 3.18 -8.55
C THR A 274 -13.37 3.02 -8.55
N SER A 275 -14.01 3.24 -9.70
CA SER A 275 -15.46 3.14 -9.87
C SER A 275 -15.98 1.71 -9.68
N ASP A 276 -15.29 0.71 -10.25
CA ASP A 276 -15.63 -0.73 -10.08
C ASP A 276 -15.59 -1.14 -8.60
N ALA A 277 -14.55 -0.70 -7.87
CA ALA A 277 -14.45 -1.01 -6.45
C ALA A 277 -15.54 -0.33 -5.61
N ILE A 278 -15.92 0.90 -5.93
CA ILE A 278 -16.99 1.64 -5.25
C ILE A 278 -18.35 0.98 -5.55
N GLU A 279 -18.62 0.64 -6.81
CA GLU A 279 -19.87 -0.01 -7.21
C GLU A 279 -20.05 -1.35 -6.49
N LYS A 280 -19.03 -2.20 -6.48
CA LYS A 280 -19.04 -3.48 -5.77
C LYS A 280 -19.13 -3.33 -4.25
N GLY A 281 -18.53 -2.27 -3.71
CA GLY A 281 -18.63 -1.92 -2.29
C GLY A 281 -20.04 -1.52 -1.87
N GLY A 282 -20.74 -0.82 -2.74
CA GLY A 282 -22.07 -0.28 -2.45
C GLY A 282 -22.02 0.96 -1.54
N ASP A 283 -23.08 1.17 -0.77
CA ASP A 283 -23.27 2.39 0.03
C ASP A 283 -22.23 2.52 1.15
N ASP A 284 -21.91 1.42 1.83
CA ASP A 284 -20.97 1.36 2.96
C ASP A 284 -19.97 0.23 2.78
N PHE A 285 -18.70 0.55 2.75
CA PHE A 285 -17.65 -0.46 2.71
C PHE A 285 -16.40 -0.05 3.47
N TYR A 286 -15.59 -1.05 3.79
CA TYR A 286 -14.44 -0.92 4.67
C TYR A 286 -13.13 -1.17 3.95
N VAL A 287 -12.11 -0.44 4.37
CA VAL A 287 -10.73 -0.59 3.90
C VAL A 287 -9.77 -0.59 5.08
N TYR A 288 -8.58 -1.14 4.91
CA TYR A 288 -7.49 -1.03 5.89
C TYR A 288 -6.20 -0.43 5.30
N CYS A 289 -6.35 0.33 4.22
CA CYS A 289 -5.28 1.12 3.60
C CYS A 289 -5.76 2.56 3.39
N ALA A 290 -5.11 3.51 4.05
CA ALA A 290 -5.45 4.92 3.94
C ALA A 290 -5.34 5.48 2.52
N SER A 291 -4.41 4.93 1.69
CA SER A 291 -4.31 5.32 0.27
C SER A 291 -5.55 4.91 -0.52
N CYS A 292 -6.04 3.69 -0.30
CA CYS A 292 -7.27 3.20 -0.93
C CYS A 292 -8.48 4.04 -0.49
N ALA A 293 -8.63 4.27 0.83
CA ALA A 293 -9.68 5.12 1.38
C ALA A 293 -9.71 6.51 0.75
N GLY A 294 -8.55 7.17 0.72
CA GLY A 294 -8.42 8.50 0.14
C GLY A 294 -8.74 8.54 -1.36
N ASN A 295 -8.42 7.46 -2.11
CA ASN A 295 -8.76 7.39 -3.53
C ASN A 295 -10.23 7.14 -3.76
N PHE A 296 -10.85 6.22 -3.02
CA PHE A 296 -12.29 5.99 -3.09
C PHE A 296 -13.08 7.24 -2.69
N ARG A 297 -12.64 7.94 -1.65
CA ARG A 297 -13.25 9.21 -1.24
C ARG A 297 -13.17 10.29 -2.34
N ARG A 298 -12.05 10.37 -3.06
CA ARG A 298 -11.91 11.25 -4.24
C ARG A 298 -12.77 10.79 -5.41
N GLY A 299 -12.94 9.48 -5.58
CA GLY A 299 -13.80 8.87 -6.60
C GLY A 299 -15.29 8.95 -6.31
N GLY A 300 -15.71 9.55 -5.18
CA GLY A 300 -17.11 9.78 -4.86
C GLY A 300 -17.68 8.90 -3.76
N ALA A 301 -16.94 7.92 -3.21
CA ALA A 301 -17.41 7.13 -2.09
C ALA A 301 -17.59 8.01 -0.84
N GLU A 302 -18.84 8.20 -0.40
CA GLU A 302 -19.16 9.04 0.75
C GLU A 302 -18.94 8.30 2.09
N ASN A 303 -19.16 7.00 2.13
CA ASN A 303 -19.16 6.18 3.34
C ASN A 303 -18.08 5.08 3.33
N VAL A 304 -16.91 5.37 2.77
CA VAL A 304 -15.76 4.48 2.93
C VAL A 304 -15.14 4.68 4.31
N SER A 305 -15.09 3.62 5.12
CA SER A 305 -14.54 3.62 6.49
C SER A 305 -13.22 2.84 6.58
N HIS A 306 -12.34 3.28 7.47
CA HIS A 306 -11.11 2.55 7.77
C HIS A 306 -11.34 1.57 8.93
N ILE A 307 -11.07 0.28 8.75
CA ILE A 307 -11.32 -0.77 9.76
C ILE A 307 -10.68 -0.41 11.12
N LEU A 308 -9.45 0.13 11.12
CA LEU A 308 -8.79 0.53 12.35
C LEU A 308 -9.58 1.59 13.13
N ASN A 309 -10.23 2.53 12.43
CA ASN A 309 -11.06 3.55 13.06
C ASN A 309 -12.28 2.92 13.73
N GLU A 310 -12.90 1.93 13.08
CA GLU A 310 -14.02 1.18 13.66
C GLU A 310 -13.60 0.40 14.91
N ILE A 311 -12.46 -0.30 14.85
CA ILE A 311 -11.91 -1.07 15.98
C ILE A 311 -11.62 -0.16 17.19
N LEU A 312 -11.12 1.06 16.96
CA LEU A 312 -10.75 2.02 17.99
C LEU A 312 -11.84 3.07 18.29
N GLU A 313 -13.03 2.93 17.71
CA GLU A 313 -14.17 3.87 17.90
C GLU A 313 -13.80 5.34 17.58
N ILE A 314 -13.07 5.52 16.48
CA ILE A 314 -12.65 6.85 16.00
C ILE A 314 -13.55 7.26 14.83
N ASP A 315 -14.39 8.25 15.03
CA ASP A 315 -15.24 8.80 13.97
C ASP A 315 -14.43 9.84 13.14
N GLU A 316 -13.78 9.35 12.10
CA GLU A 316 -13.09 10.20 11.13
C GLU A 316 -13.17 9.59 9.72
N LYS A 317 -13.71 10.35 8.77
CA LYS A 317 -13.72 10.00 7.35
C LYS A 317 -12.43 10.48 6.66
N PRO A 318 -12.03 9.83 5.55
CA PRO A 318 -10.80 10.24 4.85
C PRO A 318 -10.92 11.65 4.29
N GLU A 319 -9.91 12.47 4.54
CA GLU A 319 -9.87 13.88 4.13
C GLU A 319 -9.82 14.03 2.61
N LYS A 320 -10.48 15.05 2.08
CA LYS A 320 -10.55 15.38 0.65
C LYS A 320 -9.64 16.57 0.28
N GLY A 321 -9.24 16.60 -0.99
CA GLY A 321 -8.64 17.77 -1.61
C GLY A 321 -7.31 18.20 -1.00
N PHE A 322 -7.04 19.51 -1.02
CA PHE A 322 -5.77 20.10 -0.64
C PHE A 322 -5.41 19.87 0.85
N LYS A 323 -6.40 19.76 1.72
CA LYS A 323 -6.17 19.47 3.14
C LYS A 323 -5.39 18.18 3.37
N SER A 324 -5.63 17.13 2.56
CA SER A 324 -4.87 15.88 2.67
C SER A 324 -3.37 16.08 2.42
N LEU A 325 -2.96 17.06 1.63
CA LEU A 325 -1.55 17.38 1.41
C LEU A 325 -0.93 18.13 2.60
N THR A 326 -1.69 19.02 3.23
CA THR A 326 -1.19 19.89 4.32
C THR A 326 -1.23 19.21 5.69
N ASN A 327 -2.10 18.22 5.91
CA ASN A 327 -2.26 17.54 7.19
C ASN A 327 -0.95 16.96 7.72
N ARG A 328 -0.08 16.45 6.85
CA ARG A 328 1.24 15.90 7.24
C ARG A 328 2.16 16.92 7.90
N MET A 329 1.97 18.23 7.62
CA MET A 329 2.75 19.30 8.25
C MET A 329 2.53 19.36 9.77
N LYS A 330 1.33 18.98 10.25
CA LYS A 330 0.99 18.97 11.69
C LYS A 330 1.92 18.04 12.47
N PHE A 331 2.40 16.98 11.86
CA PHE A 331 3.21 15.93 12.50
C PHE A 331 4.72 16.18 12.40
N LYS A 332 5.17 17.05 11.51
CA LYS A 332 6.60 17.38 11.33
C LYS A 332 7.23 17.95 12.59
N PHE A 333 6.48 18.71 13.36
CA PHE A 333 6.96 19.42 14.53
C PHE A 333 6.38 18.88 15.85
N LYS A 334 5.55 17.83 15.80
CA LYS A 334 4.99 17.19 16.99
C LYS A 334 6.14 16.62 17.84
N ARG A 335 6.15 16.94 19.15
CA ARG A 335 7.08 16.42 20.15
C ARG A 335 6.40 15.35 20.99
#